data_8ea47fc60c841ce65e8fd0f8a1ee8e12
#
_entry.id   8ea47fc60c841ce65e8fd0f8a1ee8e12
#
_cell.length_a   1.000
_cell.length_b   1.000
_cell.length_c   1.000
_cell.angle_alpha   90.00
_cell.angle_beta   90.00
_cell.angle_gamma   90.00
#
_symmetry.space_group_name_H-M   'P 1'
#
loop_
_entity.id
_entity.type
_entity.pdbx_description
1 polymer ?
#
loop_
_entity_poly.entity_id
_entity_poly.type
_entity_poly.pdbx_seq_one_letter_code
_entity_poly.pdbx_strand_id
1 'polypeptide(L)'
;MELTERKLNILKAIVKDYIETAEAVGSRTISKKYNLGVSAATIRNEMADLEELGYLIQPHTSSGRVPSEKGYKLYVDSLMNGSELNDIEKHLIEETIQNNMNYMKDMIHETSKLISKLTNYTTIAVTKNVSNQSNIKHIQLVGLDTKTIVLVIVTDKGDIKNTNLMANMTIDQSKLNIISDNLTKKLSGKSITEIDEDFLNYIKYEISESSVFIDELVDALNFHIEENDTSMSLSGTTNIFNYPEFSDVLRAKTFLNMLEEKENISNMLKSKGIQKENLNIIIGSDNECEVAKDCSIITATYNIDKDVVGKISLIGPTRMDYAKVYSILNYMGLLLNKK
;
A
#
# COMPACT_ATOMS: atom_id res chain seq x y z
N MET A 1 33.56 7.47 18.79
CA MET A 1 33.12 8.88 18.67
C MET A 1 31.64 8.93 19.04
N GLU A 2 31.25 9.80 19.98
CA GLU A 2 29.85 9.88 20.44
C GLU A 2 29.02 10.85 19.57
N LEU A 3 27.72 10.54 19.38
CA LEU A 3 26.74 11.41 18.75
C LEU A 3 26.30 12.48 19.74
N THR A 4 26.95 13.64 19.70
CA THR A 4 26.56 14.81 20.50
C THR A 4 25.29 15.45 19.95
N GLU A 5 24.53 16.19 20.77
CA GLU A 5 23.35 16.95 20.34
C GLU A 5 23.65 17.87 19.15
N ARG A 6 24.84 18.46 19.09
CA ARG A 6 25.28 19.28 17.96
C ARG A 6 25.36 18.48 16.67
N LYS A 7 25.98 17.27 16.70
CA LYS A 7 26.03 16.37 15.54
C LYS A 7 24.64 15.97 15.05
N LEU A 8 23.75 15.67 15.98
CA LEU A 8 22.36 15.31 15.66
C LEU A 8 21.61 16.48 15.00
N ASN A 9 21.79 17.71 15.50
CA ASN A 9 21.16 18.89 14.90
C ASN A 9 21.73 19.21 13.50
N ILE A 10 23.03 19.02 13.29
CA ILE A 10 23.66 19.17 11.97
C ILE A 10 23.16 18.09 11.01
N LEU A 11 23.10 16.82 11.43
CA LEU A 11 22.56 15.74 10.62
C LEU A 11 21.11 16.01 10.22
N LYS A 12 20.28 16.43 11.17
CA LYS A 12 18.87 16.80 10.93
C LYS A 12 18.75 17.91 9.88
N ALA A 13 19.60 18.94 9.97
CA ALA A 13 19.61 20.05 9.01
C ALA A 13 20.04 19.57 7.61
N ILE A 14 21.06 18.72 7.52
CA ILE A 14 21.54 18.17 6.24
C ILE A 14 20.48 17.28 5.60
N VAL A 15 19.82 16.38 6.36
CA VAL A 15 18.76 15.52 5.83
C VAL A 15 17.61 16.36 5.28
N LYS A 16 17.17 17.38 6.03
CA LYS A 16 16.09 18.28 5.56
C LYS A 16 16.47 19.02 4.29
N ASP A 17 17.67 19.60 4.23
CA ASP A 17 18.12 20.35 3.07
C ASP A 17 18.24 19.45 1.83
N TYR A 18 18.77 18.25 2.00
CA TYR A 18 18.92 17.28 0.90
C TYR A 18 17.57 16.74 0.39
N ILE A 19 16.59 16.52 1.26
CA ILE A 19 15.23 16.15 0.86
C ILE A 19 14.62 17.21 -0.05
N GLU A 20 14.81 18.50 0.30
CA GLU A 20 14.27 19.63 -0.46
C GLU A 20 14.97 19.85 -1.81
N THR A 21 16.31 19.73 -1.84
CA THR A 21 17.11 20.20 -2.98
C THR A 21 17.63 19.08 -3.88
N ALA A 22 17.77 17.85 -3.37
CA ALA A 22 18.50 16.74 -3.99
C ALA A 22 19.99 17.06 -4.29
N GLU A 23 20.54 18.13 -3.73
CA GLU A 23 21.91 18.57 -3.95
C GLU A 23 22.78 18.29 -2.73
N ALA A 24 24.06 17.94 -2.96
CA ALA A 24 25.00 17.71 -1.87
C ALA A 24 25.18 18.96 -1.01
N VAL A 25 24.98 18.83 0.29
CA VAL A 25 24.84 19.94 1.24
C VAL A 25 26.20 20.39 1.74
N GLY A 26 26.49 21.68 1.58
CA GLY A 26 27.74 22.30 2.05
C GLY A 26 27.62 22.90 3.45
N SER A 27 28.72 22.94 4.21
CA SER A 27 28.74 23.55 5.56
C SER A 27 28.34 25.02 5.58
N ARG A 28 28.63 25.76 4.50
CA ARG A 28 28.22 27.17 4.36
C ARG A 28 26.71 27.33 4.18
N THR A 29 26.08 26.41 3.45
CA THR A 29 24.62 26.36 3.26
C THR A 29 23.94 26.15 4.60
N ILE A 30 24.38 25.14 5.35
CA ILE A 30 23.84 24.84 6.69
C ILE A 30 24.02 26.03 7.65
N SER A 31 25.21 26.63 7.69
CA SER A 31 25.47 27.79 8.56
C SER A 31 24.59 29.01 8.26
N LYS A 32 24.19 29.19 6.99
CA LYS A 32 23.33 30.31 6.56
C LYS A 32 21.84 30.04 6.72
N LYS A 33 21.40 28.84 6.40
CA LYS A 33 19.97 28.48 6.36
C LYS A 33 19.43 28.07 7.73
N TYR A 34 20.29 27.45 8.57
CA TYR A 34 19.91 26.93 9.88
C TYR A 34 20.69 27.66 11.00
N ASN A 35 19.98 28.26 11.93
CA ASN A 35 20.61 28.96 13.06
C ASN A 35 21.08 27.96 14.14
N LEU A 36 22.21 27.29 13.89
CA LEU A 36 22.78 26.27 14.79
C LEU A 36 23.77 26.87 15.81
N GLY A 37 24.00 28.19 15.82
CA GLY A 37 24.89 28.85 16.74
C GLY A 37 26.39 28.53 16.59
N VAL A 38 26.80 27.93 15.47
CA VAL A 38 28.19 27.51 15.21
C VAL A 38 28.67 27.93 13.83
N SER A 39 30.01 28.09 13.71
CA SER A 39 30.65 28.55 12.45
C SER A 39 30.58 27.46 11.36
N ALA A 40 30.66 27.89 10.08
CA ALA A 40 30.76 26.97 8.96
C ALA A 40 31.98 26.04 9.04
N ALA A 41 33.09 26.47 9.67
CA ALA A 41 34.26 25.62 9.92
C ALA A 41 33.96 24.52 10.94
N THR A 42 33.27 24.84 12.03
CA THR A 42 32.81 23.86 13.01
C THR A 42 31.85 22.87 12.38
N ILE A 43 30.86 23.33 11.59
CA ILE A 43 29.93 22.46 10.87
C ILE A 43 30.68 21.51 9.96
N ARG A 44 31.71 21.99 9.24
CA ARG A 44 32.52 21.15 8.34
C ARG A 44 33.22 20.01 9.09
N ASN A 45 33.77 20.30 10.28
CA ASN A 45 34.41 19.25 11.11
C ASN A 45 33.39 18.24 11.61
N GLU A 46 32.24 18.69 12.11
CA GLU A 46 31.17 17.77 12.55
C GLU A 46 30.63 16.92 11.38
N MET A 47 30.55 17.49 10.16
CA MET A 47 30.19 16.73 8.96
C MET A 47 31.22 15.64 8.62
N ALA A 48 32.52 15.91 8.81
CA ALA A 48 33.57 14.90 8.63
C ALA A 48 33.45 13.77 9.66
N ASP A 49 33.18 14.11 10.92
CA ASP A 49 32.94 13.14 11.97
C ASP A 49 31.69 12.27 11.67
N LEU A 50 30.59 12.88 11.21
CA LEU A 50 29.37 12.17 10.82
C LEU A 50 29.59 11.25 9.60
N GLU A 51 30.48 11.63 8.69
CA GLU A 51 30.89 10.80 7.58
C GLU A 51 31.71 9.59 8.06
N GLU A 52 32.69 9.81 8.95
CA GLU A 52 33.47 8.73 9.56
C GLU A 52 32.60 7.74 10.33
N LEU A 53 31.55 8.24 11.00
CA LEU A 53 30.54 7.43 11.68
C LEU A 53 29.55 6.73 10.72
N GLY A 54 29.63 7.04 9.42
CA GLY A 54 28.79 6.44 8.37
C GLY A 54 27.38 7.00 8.25
N TYR A 55 27.08 8.16 8.84
CA TYR A 55 25.76 8.84 8.72
C TYR A 55 25.68 9.74 7.49
N LEU A 56 26.82 10.19 6.97
CA LEU A 56 26.92 11.00 5.76
C LEU A 56 27.85 10.31 4.76
N ILE A 57 27.72 10.68 3.48
CA ILE A 57 28.56 10.23 2.38
C ILE A 57 29.00 11.46 1.60
N GLN A 58 30.24 11.47 1.11
CA GLN A 58 30.72 12.44 0.14
C GLN A 58 30.63 11.87 -1.27
N PRO A 59 29.69 12.32 -2.13
CA PRO A 59 29.54 11.73 -3.48
C PRO A 59 30.76 11.97 -4.38
N HIS A 60 31.40 13.15 -4.25
CA HIS A 60 32.59 13.54 -5.01
C HIS A 60 33.54 14.37 -4.12
N THR A 61 34.83 14.31 -4.37
CA THR A 61 35.90 14.95 -3.56
C THR A 61 35.72 16.45 -3.34
N SER A 62 35.07 17.19 -4.24
CA SER A 62 34.79 18.63 -4.14
C SER A 62 33.36 18.95 -3.74
N SER A 63 32.50 17.95 -3.52
CA SER A 63 31.09 18.14 -3.22
C SER A 63 30.82 18.30 -1.71
N GLY A 64 29.60 18.75 -1.37
CA GLY A 64 29.07 18.68 0.00
C GLY A 64 28.90 17.24 0.48
N ARG A 65 28.03 17.05 1.45
CA ARG A 65 27.68 15.74 1.99
C ARG A 65 26.22 15.43 1.69
N VAL A 66 25.93 14.13 1.53
CA VAL A 66 24.56 13.62 1.43
C VAL A 66 24.30 12.62 2.54
N PRO A 67 23.06 12.46 3.02
CA PRO A 67 22.74 11.44 4.01
C PRO A 67 22.98 10.03 3.46
N SER A 68 23.54 9.16 4.27
CA SER A 68 23.54 7.71 4.02
C SER A 68 22.20 7.09 4.43
N GLU A 69 21.96 5.83 4.10
CA GLU A 69 20.80 5.10 4.64
C GLU A 69 20.78 5.09 6.17
N LYS A 70 21.94 4.92 6.81
CA LYS A 70 22.09 5.03 8.27
C LYS A 70 21.71 6.41 8.79
N GLY A 71 22.04 7.46 8.05
CA GLY A 71 21.64 8.84 8.36
C GLY A 71 20.14 9.04 8.27
N TYR A 72 19.50 8.54 7.24
CA TYR A 72 18.04 8.58 7.13
C TYR A 72 17.35 7.77 8.23
N LYS A 73 17.84 6.57 8.55
CA LYS A 73 17.28 5.73 9.62
C LYS A 73 17.32 6.45 10.97
N LEU A 74 18.44 7.06 11.32
CA LEU A 74 18.57 7.85 12.55
C LEU A 74 17.65 9.08 12.54
N TYR A 75 17.54 9.75 11.38
CA TYR A 75 16.65 10.91 11.26
C TYR A 75 15.18 10.51 11.48
N VAL A 76 14.72 9.45 10.86
CA VAL A 76 13.34 8.96 10.97
C VAL A 76 13.03 8.48 12.38
N ASP A 77 13.93 7.70 12.97
CA ASP A 77 13.75 7.12 14.30
C ASP A 77 13.69 8.18 15.40
N SER A 78 14.68 9.07 15.44
CA SER A 78 14.92 9.87 16.63
C SER A 78 14.85 11.39 16.41
N LEU A 79 15.08 11.89 15.17
CA LEU A 79 15.26 13.33 14.93
C LEU A 79 14.06 13.97 14.21
N MET A 80 13.25 13.17 13.54
CA MET A 80 12.13 13.67 12.75
C MET A 80 10.94 14.05 13.64
N ASN A 81 10.48 15.28 13.47
CA ASN A 81 9.16 15.70 13.93
C ASN A 81 8.24 15.77 12.71
N GLY A 82 6.95 15.51 12.89
CA GLY A 82 5.96 15.73 11.84
C GLY A 82 6.01 17.18 11.33
N SER A 83 5.62 17.38 10.08
CA SER A 83 5.39 18.71 9.52
C SER A 83 3.97 19.18 9.85
N GLU A 84 3.75 20.49 9.95
CA GLU A 84 2.39 21.01 10.06
C GLU A 84 1.68 20.89 8.70
N LEU A 85 0.51 20.24 8.70
CA LEU A 85 -0.38 20.24 7.55
C LEU A 85 -1.11 21.57 7.50
N ASN A 86 -1.18 22.18 6.32
CA ASN A 86 -1.97 23.39 6.14
C ASN A 86 -3.48 23.07 6.12
N ASP A 87 -4.30 24.10 6.28
CA ASP A 87 -5.76 23.93 6.40
C ASP A 87 -6.40 23.36 5.13
N ILE A 88 -5.82 23.62 3.96
CA ILE A 88 -6.29 23.07 2.69
C ILE A 88 -6.04 21.56 2.65
N GLU A 89 -4.84 21.10 3.02
CA GLU A 89 -4.50 19.66 3.08
C GLU A 89 -5.41 18.92 4.05
N LYS A 90 -5.64 19.48 5.23
CA LYS A 90 -6.56 18.91 6.23
C LYS A 90 -7.97 18.79 5.70
N HIS A 91 -8.48 19.89 5.13
CA HIS A 91 -9.84 19.93 4.58
C HIS A 91 -10.05 18.91 3.44
N LEU A 92 -9.08 18.80 2.53
CA LEU A 92 -9.15 17.81 1.44
C LEU A 92 -9.16 16.36 1.96
N ILE A 93 -8.39 16.05 2.99
CA ILE A 93 -8.37 14.72 3.61
C ILE A 93 -9.72 14.44 4.30
N GLU A 94 -10.24 15.39 5.08
CA GLU A 94 -11.53 15.29 5.77
C GLU A 94 -12.68 15.08 4.80
N GLU A 95 -12.76 15.92 3.76
CA GLU A 95 -13.80 15.84 2.73
C GLU A 95 -13.76 14.50 1.99
N THR A 96 -12.57 14.05 1.59
CA THR A 96 -12.41 12.77 0.89
C THR A 96 -12.88 11.59 1.73
N ILE A 97 -12.52 11.57 3.03
CA ILE A 97 -12.98 10.53 3.95
C ILE A 97 -14.49 10.59 4.14
N GLN A 98 -15.06 11.79 4.38
CA GLN A 98 -16.49 11.96 4.63
C GLN A 98 -17.35 11.58 3.43
N ASN A 99 -16.96 11.99 2.22
CA ASN A 99 -17.73 11.72 1.00
C ASN A 99 -17.78 10.22 0.64
N ASN A 100 -16.81 9.42 1.09
CA ASN A 100 -16.71 8.01 0.74
C ASN A 100 -17.01 7.07 1.91
N MET A 101 -17.58 7.57 3.01
CA MET A 101 -17.83 6.77 4.23
C MET A 101 -18.75 5.57 4.04
N ASN A 102 -19.65 5.62 3.06
CA ASN A 102 -20.64 4.56 2.83
C ASN A 102 -20.03 3.29 2.19
N TYR A 103 -18.88 3.42 1.54
CA TYR A 103 -18.18 2.32 0.87
C TYR A 103 -16.70 2.34 1.26
N MET A 104 -16.34 1.48 2.20
CA MET A 104 -14.97 1.48 2.78
C MET A 104 -13.85 1.24 1.76
N LYS A 105 -14.10 0.38 0.76
CA LYS A 105 -13.14 0.15 -0.32
C LYS A 105 -12.89 1.43 -1.12
N ASP A 106 -13.96 2.17 -1.45
CA ASP A 106 -13.87 3.42 -2.19
C ASP A 106 -13.20 4.51 -1.35
N MET A 107 -13.48 4.56 -0.04
CA MET A 107 -12.85 5.52 0.87
C MET A 107 -11.33 5.36 0.89
N ILE A 108 -10.81 4.14 1.07
CA ILE A 108 -9.37 3.89 1.08
C ILE A 108 -8.75 4.19 -0.29
N HIS A 109 -9.44 3.80 -1.37
CA HIS A 109 -8.96 4.06 -2.72
C HIS A 109 -8.90 5.56 -3.04
N GLU A 110 -9.95 6.32 -2.80
CA GLU A 110 -9.99 7.76 -3.07
C GLU A 110 -9.03 8.53 -2.15
N THR A 111 -8.91 8.12 -0.88
CA THR A 111 -7.92 8.70 0.03
C THR A 111 -6.49 8.42 -0.45
N SER A 112 -6.20 7.22 -0.96
CA SER A 112 -4.87 6.91 -1.51
C SER A 112 -4.53 7.76 -2.74
N LYS A 113 -5.51 8.03 -3.61
CA LYS A 113 -5.34 8.96 -4.75
C LYS A 113 -5.01 10.37 -4.28
N LEU A 114 -5.74 10.86 -3.27
CA LEU A 114 -5.48 12.18 -2.71
C LEU A 114 -4.06 12.25 -2.09
N ILE A 115 -3.68 11.26 -1.28
CA ILE A 115 -2.35 11.21 -0.67
C ILE A 115 -1.26 11.20 -1.74
N SER A 116 -1.43 10.41 -2.80
CA SER A 116 -0.49 10.41 -3.93
C SER A 116 -0.34 11.80 -4.58
N LYS A 117 -1.43 12.55 -4.72
CA LYS A 117 -1.39 13.93 -5.25
C LYS A 117 -0.71 14.90 -4.29
N LEU A 118 -0.95 14.80 -2.98
CA LEU A 118 -0.37 15.69 -1.97
C LEU A 118 1.13 15.46 -1.76
N THR A 119 1.60 14.22 -1.97
CA THR A 119 2.97 13.82 -1.68
C THR A 119 3.83 13.65 -2.93
N ASN A 120 3.23 13.52 -4.10
CA ASN A 120 3.88 13.12 -5.36
C ASN A 120 4.58 11.75 -5.30
N TYR A 121 4.18 10.84 -4.37
CA TYR A 121 4.70 9.49 -4.31
C TYR A 121 3.70 8.48 -4.87
N THR A 122 4.20 7.31 -5.28
CA THR A 122 3.36 6.16 -5.59
C THR A 122 2.70 5.67 -4.31
N THR A 123 1.39 5.48 -4.36
CA THR A 123 0.62 5.03 -3.21
C THR A 123 -0.05 3.70 -3.52
N ILE A 124 0.08 2.75 -2.60
CA ILE A 124 -0.59 1.45 -2.62
C ILE A 124 -1.62 1.44 -1.51
N ALA A 125 -2.87 1.19 -1.86
CA ALA A 125 -3.93 0.97 -0.88
C ALA A 125 -4.34 -0.50 -0.89
N VAL A 126 -4.41 -1.11 0.28
CA VAL A 126 -4.85 -2.49 0.47
C VAL A 126 -5.94 -2.49 1.53
N THR A 127 -7.09 -3.06 1.22
CA THR A 127 -8.12 -3.35 2.22
C THR A 127 -8.27 -4.86 2.34
N LYS A 128 -8.34 -5.35 3.58
CA LYS A 128 -8.57 -6.75 3.89
C LYS A 128 -9.73 -6.85 4.87
N ASN A 129 -10.76 -7.63 4.51
CA ASN A 129 -11.75 -8.05 5.47
C ASN A 129 -11.12 -9.11 6.39
N VAL A 130 -11.09 -8.85 7.70
CA VAL A 130 -10.50 -9.76 8.70
C VAL A 130 -11.52 -10.80 9.14
N SER A 131 -12.80 -10.43 9.15
CA SER A 131 -13.87 -11.41 9.33
C SER A 131 -14.22 -11.99 7.98
N ASN A 132 -13.87 -13.25 7.79
CA ASN A 132 -14.29 -14.09 6.66
C ASN A 132 -15.82 -14.33 6.60
N GLN A 133 -16.64 -13.43 7.12
CA GLN A 133 -18.08 -13.61 7.27
C GLN A 133 -18.87 -12.61 6.42
N SER A 134 -18.59 -12.50 5.12
CA SER A 134 -19.65 -12.08 4.21
C SER A 134 -20.46 -13.34 3.85
N ASN A 135 -21.72 -13.33 4.24
CA ASN A 135 -22.61 -14.43 3.93
C ASN A 135 -23.14 -14.29 2.51
N ILE A 136 -23.28 -15.40 1.85
CA ILE A 136 -23.90 -15.47 0.52
C ILE A 136 -25.37 -15.05 0.70
N LYS A 137 -25.82 -14.08 -0.08
CA LYS A 137 -27.19 -13.63 -0.15
C LYS A 137 -27.91 -14.20 -1.37
N HIS A 138 -27.22 -14.22 -2.51
CA HIS A 138 -27.79 -14.69 -3.76
C HIS A 138 -26.70 -15.22 -4.69
N ILE A 139 -27.01 -16.27 -5.44
CA ILE A 139 -26.15 -16.84 -6.50
C ILE A 139 -26.95 -16.86 -7.79
N GLN A 140 -26.36 -16.38 -8.89
CA GLN A 140 -26.97 -16.38 -10.20
C GLN A 140 -25.99 -16.93 -11.24
N LEU A 141 -26.48 -17.83 -12.09
CA LEU A 141 -25.79 -18.32 -13.29
C LEU A 141 -26.45 -17.69 -14.51
N VAL A 142 -25.66 -17.04 -15.36
CA VAL A 142 -26.12 -16.35 -16.57
C VAL A 142 -25.37 -16.91 -17.77
N GLY A 143 -26.06 -17.48 -18.72
CA GLY A 143 -25.46 -17.89 -19.99
C GLY A 143 -25.15 -16.67 -20.85
N LEU A 144 -23.90 -16.48 -21.24
CA LEU A 144 -23.50 -15.44 -22.19
C LEU A 144 -23.58 -15.96 -23.63
N ASP A 145 -23.12 -17.14 -23.85
CA ASP A 145 -23.14 -17.83 -25.16
C ASP A 145 -23.27 -19.34 -24.94
N THR A 146 -23.06 -20.11 -26.02
CA THR A 146 -23.21 -21.59 -26.00
C THR A 146 -22.17 -22.33 -25.15
N LYS A 147 -21.10 -21.61 -24.68
CA LYS A 147 -19.97 -22.23 -23.97
C LYS A 147 -19.58 -21.47 -22.71
N THR A 148 -20.05 -20.24 -22.53
CA THR A 148 -19.65 -19.37 -21.44
C THR A 148 -20.85 -19.07 -20.53
N ILE A 149 -20.70 -19.35 -19.25
CA ILE A 149 -21.67 -19.08 -18.21
C ILE A 149 -20.97 -18.16 -17.18
N VAL A 150 -21.65 -17.10 -16.75
CA VAL A 150 -21.15 -16.25 -15.66
C VAL A 150 -21.79 -16.72 -14.35
N LEU A 151 -20.97 -17.07 -13.39
CA LEU A 151 -21.35 -17.20 -11.99
C LEU A 151 -21.30 -15.82 -11.34
N VAL A 152 -22.40 -15.38 -10.74
CA VAL A 152 -22.49 -14.14 -9.95
C VAL A 152 -22.87 -14.51 -8.52
N ILE A 153 -22.07 -14.09 -7.56
CA ILE A 153 -22.33 -14.27 -6.12
C ILE A 153 -22.53 -12.87 -5.51
N VAL A 154 -23.67 -12.66 -4.87
CA VAL A 154 -23.99 -11.43 -4.12
C VAL A 154 -23.94 -11.76 -2.64
N THR A 155 -23.23 -10.95 -1.86
CA THR A 155 -23.12 -11.10 -0.41
C THR A 155 -24.10 -10.19 0.34
N ASP A 156 -24.30 -10.46 1.64
CA ASP A 156 -25.11 -9.64 2.55
C ASP A 156 -24.51 -8.23 2.75
N LYS A 157 -23.20 -8.06 2.55
CA LYS A 157 -22.49 -6.78 2.59
C LYS A 157 -22.58 -6.00 1.27
N GLY A 158 -23.25 -6.56 0.25
CA GLY A 158 -23.40 -5.92 -1.07
C GLY A 158 -22.24 -6.12 -2.02
N ASP A 159 -21.24 -6.95 -1.66
CA ASP A 159 -20.17 -7.31 -2.58
C ASP A 159 -20.71 -8.21 -3.70
N ILE A 160 -20.26 -7.98 -4.93
CA ILE A 160 -20.60 -8.81 -6.09
C ILE A 160 -19.31 -9.44 -6.59
N LYS A 161 -19.27 -10.77 -6.59
CA LYS A 161 -18.18 -11.57 -7.16
C LYS A 161 -18.68 -12.23 -8.43
N ASN A 162 -17.86 -12.27 -9.48
CA ASN A 162 -18.23 -12.93 -10.72
C ASN A 162 -17.03 -13.73 -11.28
N THR A 163 -17.35 -14.82 -11.95
CA THR A 163 -16.36 -15.67 -12.63
C THR A 163 -16.98 -16.30 -13.87
N ASN A 164 -16.20 -16.36 -14.95
CA ASN A 164 -16.62 -17.06 -16.17
C ASN A 164 -16.32 -18.54 -16.02
N LEU A 165 -17.36 -19.35 -16.25
CA LEU A 165 -17.29 -20.80 -16.28
C LEU A 165 -17.36 -21.25 -17.74
N MET A 166 -16.58 -22.28 -18.10
CA MET A 166 -16.63 -22.87 -19.41
C MET A 166 -17.58 -24.12 -19.40
N ALA A 167 -18.58 -24.12 -20.24
CA ALA A 167 -19.46 -25.25 -20.40
C ALA A 167 -19.13 -25.95 -21.74
N ASN A 168 -18.89 -27.26 -21.72
CA ASN A 168 -18.65 -28.03 -22.94
C ASN A 168 -19.95 -28.39 -23.70
N MET A 169 -21.08 -27.91 -23.23
CA MET A 169 -22.39 -28.11 -23.82
C MET A 169 -23.30 -26.93 -23.55
N THR A 170 -24.25 -26.70 -24.45
CA THR A 170 -25.26 -25.65 -24.29
C THR A 170 -26.19 -26.02 -23.14
N ILE A 171 -26.23 -25.22 -22.08
CA ILE A 171 -27.17 -25.33 -20.97
C ILE A 171 -28.25 -24.26 -21.15
N ASP A 172 -29.51 -24.68 -21.15
CA ASP A 172 -30.61 -23.75 -21.27
C ASP A 172 -30.73 -22.84 -20.05
N GLN A 173 -31.05 -21.54 -20.26
CA GLN A 173 -31.17 -20.56 -19.19
C GLN A 173 -32.19 -20.96 -18.11
N SER A 174 -33.24 -21.67 -18.47
CA SER A 174 -34.20 -22.24 -17.50
C SER A 174 -33.56 -23.22 -16.53
N LYS A 175 -32.65 -24.06 -16.99
CA LYS A 175 -31.87 -24.96 -16.12
C LYS A 175 -30.87 -24.20 -15.27
N LEU A 176 -30.18 -23.21 -15.82
CA LEU A 176 -29.28 -22.35 -15.04
C LEU A 176 -30.00 -21.62 -13.91
N ASN A 177 -31.24 -21.20 -14.15
CA ASN A 177 -32.08 -20.59 -13.13
C ASN A 177 -32.45 -21.58 -12.01
N ILE A 178 -32.79 -22.81 -12.35
CA ILE A 178 -33.09 -23.85 -11.34
C ILE A 178 -31.85 -24.14 -10.48
N ILE A 179 -30.67 -24.25 -11.10
CA ILE A 179 -29.41 -24.47 -10.41
C ILE A 179 -29.11 -23.27 -9.50
N SER A 180 -29.27 -22.05 -9.99
CA SER A 180 -29.07 -20.79 -9.22
C SER A 180 -29.96 -20.73 -7.99
N ASP A 181 -31.26 -21.06 -8.14
CA ASP A 181 -32.23 -21.09 -7.04
C ASP A 181 -31.86 -22.15 -5.99
N ASN A 182 -31.42 -23.33 -6.43
CA ASN A 182 -31.00 -24.41 -5.51
C ASN A 182 -29.73 -24.02 -4.75
N LEU A 183 -28.73 -23.47 -5.45
CA LEU A 183 -27.51 -22.94 -4.80
C LEU A 183 -27.82 -21.82 -3.81
N THR A 184 -28.65 -20.86 -4.21
CA THR A 184 -29.07 -19.75 -3.33
C THR A 184 -29.78 -20.27 -2.08
N LYS A 185 -30.74 -21.17 -2.21
CA LYS A 185 -31.46 -21.76 -1.06
C LYS A 185 -30.55 -22.47 -0.06
N LYS A 186 -29.52 -23.15 -0.55
CA LYS A 186 -28.59 -23.96 0.26
C LYS A 186 -27.48 -23.12 0.90
N LEU A 187 -27.03 -22.09 0.22
CA LEU A 187 -25.86 -21.29 0.60
C LEU A 187 -26.23 -19.92 1.21
N SER A 188 -27.47 -19.45 1.03
CA SER A 188 -27.91 -18.18 1.63
C SER A 188 -27.76 -18.21 3.15
N GLY A 189 -27.11 -17.17 3.70
CA GLY A 189 -26.80 -17.03 5.11
C GLY A 189 -25.54 -17.77 5.57
N LYS A 190 -24.92 -18.59 4.70
CA LYS A 190 -23.63 -19.22 4.98
C LYS A 190 -22.49 -18.35 4.52
N SER A 191 -21.37 -18.37 5.26
CA SER A 191 -20.12 -17.81 4.78
C SER A 191 -19.60 -18.60 3.59
N ILE A 192 -18.96 -17.91 2.63
CA ILE A 192 -18.27 -18.58 1.53
C ILE A 192 -17.22 -19.58 2.06
N THR A 193 -16.62 -19.30 3.22
CA THR A 193 -15.63 -20.18 3.87
C THR A 193 -16.22 -21.40 4.57
N GLU A 194 -17.53 -21.48 4.73
CA GLU A 194 -18.24 -22.63 5.31
C GLU A 194 -18.69 -23.65 4.25
N ILE A 195 -18.36 -23.42 2.98
CA ILE A 195 -18.60 -24.38 1.89
C ILE A 195 -17.54 -25.48 2.04
N ASP A 196 -17.95 -26.64 2.49
CA ASP A 196 -17.10 -27.81 2.69
C ASP A 196 -17.14 -28.79 1.48
N GLU A 197 -16.22 -29.76 1.49
CA GLU A 197 -16.17 -30.79 0.44
C GLU A 197 -17.45 -31.63 0.38
N ASP A 198 -18.11 -31.85 1.50
CA ASP A 198 -19.37 -32.62 1.56
C ASP A 198 -20.47 -31.87 0.81
N PHE A 199 -20.53 -30.55 0.96
CA PHE A 199 -21.47 -29.72 0.21
C PHE A 199 -21.14 -29.68 -1.29
N LEU A 200 -19.87 -29.62 -1.66
CA LEU A 200 -19.45 -29.65 -3.06
C LEU A 200 -19.77 -31.02 -3.72
N ASN A 201 -19.57 -32.09 -2.98
CA ASN A 201 -19.96 -33.44 -3.43
C ASN A 201 -21.49 -33.60 -3.57
N TYR A 202 -22.24 -32.95 -2.67
CA TYR A 202 -23.71 -32.90 -2.76
C TYR A 202 -24.15 -32.18 -4.05
N ILE A 203 -23.54 -31.04 -4.39
CA ILE A 203 -23.80 -30.33 -5.67
C ILE A 203 -23.51 -31.22 -6.85
N LYS A 204 -22.39 -31.95 -6.86
CA LYS A 204 -22.04 -32.89 -7.92
C LYS A 204 -23.09 -33.97 -8.11
N TYR A 205 -23.71 -34.40 -7.04
CA TYR A 205 -24.75 -35.44 -7.09
C TYR A 205 -26.13 -34.95 -7.55
N GLU A 206 -26.55 -33.76 -7.09
CA GLU A 206 -27.89 -33.19 -7.39
C GLU A 206 -27.98 -32.53 -8.79
N ILE A 207 -26.86 -31.95 -9.26
CA ILE A 207 -26.84 -31.32 -10.58
C ILE A 207 -26.46 -32.38 -11.60
N SER A 208 -27.47 -33.00 -12.22
CA SER A 208 -27.31 -34.05 -13.29
C SER A 208 -26.80 -33.47 -14.62
N GLU A 209 -25.88 -32.55 -14.60
CA GLU A 209 -25.27 -31.93 -15.78
C GLU A 209 -23.85 -32.49 -16.05
N SER A 210 -23.17 -31.99 -17.07
CA SER A 210 -21.85 -32.52 -17.42
C SER A 210 -20.86 -32.34 -16.25
N SER A 211 -20.08 -33.37 -15.96
CA SER A 211 -19.09 -33.35 -14.87
C SER A 211 -18.12 -32.19 -14.98
N VAL A 212 -17.77 -31.77 -16.21
CA VAL A 212 -16.87 -30.62 -16.47
C VAL A 212 -17.47 -29.31 -15.98
N PHE A 213 -18.74 -29.03 -16.25
CA PHE A 213 -19.41 -27.81 -15.76
C PHE A 213 -19.46 -27.75 -14.23
N ILE A 214 -19.73 -28.90 -13.60
CA ILE A 214 -19.81 -28.98 -12.15
C ILE A 214 -18.43 -28.82 -11.53
N ASP A 215 -17.39 -29.40 -12.09
CA ASP A 215 -16.02 -29.23 -11.62
C ASP A 215 -15.59 -27.78 -11.75
N GLU A 216 -15.87 -27.11 -12.87
CA GLU A 216 -15.61 -25.67 -13.03
C GLU A 216 -16.42 -24.79 -12.05
N LEU A 217 -17.67 -25.11 -11.77
CA LEU A 217 -18.49 -24.41 -10.78
C LEU A 217 -17.92 -24.57 -9.37
N VAL A 218 -17.49 -25.79 -9.03
CA VAL A 218 -16.85 -26.07 -7.73
C VAL A 218 -15.53 -25.33 -7.60
N ASP A 219 -14.69 -25.37 -8.65
CA ASP A 219 -13.42 -24.65 -8.67
C ASP A 219 -13.62 -23.13 -8.57
N ALA A 220 -14.64 -22.58 -9.23
CA ALA A 220 -14.99 -21.16 -9.12
C ALA A 220 -15.48 -20.78 -7.73
N LEU A 221 -16.28 -21.63 -7.08
CA LEU A 221 -16.70 -21.41 -5.69
C LEU A 221 -15.49 -21.46 -4.76
N ASN A 222 -14.59 -22.44 -4.91
CA ASN A 222 -13.35 -22.56 -4.15
C ASN A 222 -12.42 -21.37 -4.39
N PHE A 223 -12.24 -20.91 -5.63
CA PHE A 223 -11.46 -19.73 -5.97
C PHE A 223 -11.97 -18.50 -5.22
N HIS A 224 -13.28 -18.29 -5.13
CA HIS A 224 -13.85 -17.18 -4.35
C HIS A 224 -13.77 -17.37 -2.83
N ILE A 225 -13.55 -18.60 -2.35
CA ILE A 225 -13.22 -18.91 -0.95
C ILE A 225 -11.78 -18.49 -0.65
N GLU A 226 -10.85 -18.78 -1.55
CA GLU A 226 -9.42 -18.50 -1.40
C GLU A 226 -9.06 -17.05 -1.75
N GLU A 227 -9.75 -16.46 -2.73
CA GLU A 227 -9.60 -15.04 -3.07
C GLU A 227 -10.17 -14.18 -1.95
N ASN A 228 -9.49 -14.29 -0.79
CA ASN A 228 -9.75 -13.45 0.36
C ASN A 228 -10.03 -12.01 -0.10
N ASP A 229 -11.01 -11.40 0.51
CA ASP A 229 -11.48 -10.02 0.40
C ASP A 229 -10.37 -8.95 0.52
N THR A 230 -9.29 -9.14 -0.20
CA THR A 230 -8.18 -8.21 -0.29
C THR A 230 -8.30 -7.44 -1.59
N SER A 231 -8.74 -6.20 -1.51
CA SER A 231 -8.66 -5.29 -2.65
C SER A 231 -7.35 -4.51 -2.60
N MET A 232 -6.70 -4.36 -3.73
CA MET A 232 -5.48 -3.58 -3.88
C MET A 232 -5.67 -2.55 -4.99
N SER A 233 -5.23 -1.33 -4.74
CA SER A 233 -5.21 -0.27 -5.74
C SER A 233 -3.89 0.49 -5.70
N LEU A 234 -3.46 0.93 -6.87
CA LEU A 234 -2.25 1.73 -7.10
C LEU A 234 -2.65 3.12 -7.56
N SER A 235 -1.96 4.13 -7.05
CA SER A 235 -2.17 5.52 -7.46
C SER A 235 -0.82 6.22 -7.64
N GLY A 236 -0.72 7.08 -8.66
CA GLY A 236 0.47 7.89 -8.90
C GLY A 236 1.72 7.07 -9.25
N THR A 237 1.59 5.94 -9.94
CA THR A 237 2.72 5.11 -10.37
C THR A 237 3.72 5.86 -11.24
N THR A 238 3.25 6.86 -11.99
CA THR A 238 4.09 7.72 -12.84
C THR A 238 4.81 8.83 -12.07
N ASN A 239 4.46 9.08 -10.80
CA ASN A 239 5.12 10.11 -9.98
C ASN A 239 6.61 9.85 -9.79
N ILE A 240 7.04 8.59 -9.90
CA ILE A 240 8.44 8.20 -9.80
C ILE A 240 9.34 8.94 -10.82
N PHE A 241 8.81 9.29 -11.99
CA PHE A 241 9.53 10.03 -13.01
C PHE A 241 9.83 11.50 -12.63
N ASN A 242 9.21 12.03 -11.58
CA ASN A 242 9.51 13.36 -11.05
C ASN A 242 10.83 13.41 -10.26
N TYR A 243 11.44 12.24 -10.00
CA TYR A 243 12.63 12.12 -9.18
C TYR A 243 13.86 11.78 -10.00
N PRO A 244 14.97 12.56 -9.86
CA PRO A 244 16.21 12.34 -10.63
C PRO A 244 16.79 10.93 -10.49
N GLU A 245 16.55 10.27 -9.36
CA GLU A 245 16.99 8.89 -9.09
C GLU A 245 16.42 7.87 -10.07
N PHE A 246 15.28 8.20 -10.68
CA PHE A 246 14.57 7.36 -11.65
C PHE A 246 14.53 7.97 -13.05
N SER A 247 15.45 8.90 -13.35
CA SER A 247 15.61 9.44 -14.71
C SER A 247 16.15 8.41 -15.71
N ASP A 248 16.81 7.35 -15.24
CA ASP A 248 17.21 6.21 -16.06
C ASP A 248 16.00 5.35 -16.40
N VAL A 249 15.78 5.16 -17.72
CA VAL A 249 14.61 4.41 -18.25
C VAL A 249 14.59 2.96 -17.77
N LEU A 250 15.76 2.32 -17.60
CA LEU A 250 15.83 0.94 -17.14
C LEU A 250 15.39 0.83 -15.67
N ARG A 251 15.87 1.73 -14.80
CA ARG A 251 15.44 1.80 -13.40
C ARG A 251 13.96 2.06 -13.28
N ALA A 252 13.43 3.05 -14.02
CA ALA A 252 12.01 3.36 -14.01
C ALA A 252 11.16 2.16 -14.49
N LYS A 253 11.57 1.48 -15.57
CA LYS A 253 10.90 0.27 -16.06
C LYS A 253 10.92 -0.84 -15.01
N THR A 254 12.06 -1.09 -14.38
CA THR A 254 12.19 -2.12 -13.33
C THR A 254 11.27 -1.82 -12.15
N PHE A 255 11.17 -0.55 -11.74
CA PHE A 255 10.23 -0.12 -10.70
C PHE A 255 8.77 -0.36 -11.10
N LEU A 256 8.37 0.00 -12.31
CA LEU A 256 6.99 -0.22 -12.78
C LEU A 256 6.65 -1.71 -12.87
N ASN A 257 7.54 -2.52 -13.42
CA ASN A 257 7.34 -3.97 -13.48
C ASN A 257 7.18 -4.59 -12.08
N MET A 258 7.93 -4.11 -11.09
CA MET A 258 7.78 -4.54 -9.69
C MET A 258 6.37 -4.26 -9.16
N LEU A 259 5.78 -3.13 -9.54
CA LEU A 259 4.43 -2.76 -9.12
C LEU A 259 3.31 -3.53 -9.85
N GLU A 260 3.58 -4.13 -10.99
CA GLU A 260 2.62 -4.97 -11.71
C GLU A 260 2.45 -6.35 -11.07
N GLU A 261 3.45 -6.83 -10.33
CA GLU A 261 3.44 -8.14 -9.69
C GLU A 261 2.88 -8.04 -8.26
N LYS A 262 1.64 -8.53 -8.05
CA LYS A 262 0.97 -8.53 -6.73
C LYS A 262 1.79 -9.20 -5.63
N GLU A 263 2.56 -10.24 -5.97
CA GLU A 263 3.42 -10.97 -5.03
C GLU A 263 4.55 -10.09 -4.50
N ASN A 264 5.22 -9.33 -5.37
CA ASN A 264 6.27 -8.39 -4.98
C ASN A 264 5.71 -7.33 -4.01
N ILE A 265 4.54 -6.75 -4.32
CA ILE A 265 3.88 -5.80 -3.45
C ILE A 265 3.55 -6.45 -2.09
N SER A 266 3.00 -7.65 -2.08
CA SER A 266 2.67 -8.36 -0.83
C SER A 266 3.89 -8.58 0.04
N ASN A 267 5.02 -8.97 -0.54
CA ASN A 267 6.29 -9.18 0.16
C ASN A 267 6.85 -7.86 0.72
N MET A 268 6.82 -6.79 -0.07
CA MET A 268 7.23 -5.46 0.38
C MET A 268 6.40 -4.98 1.60
N LEU A 269 5.09 -5.20 1.58
CA LEU A 269 4.19 -4.79 2.66
C LEU A 269 4.31 -5.64 3.93
N LYS A 270 4.96 -6.80 3.87
CA LYS A 270 5.25 -7.68 5.02
C LYS A 270 6.60 -7.38 5.65
N SER A 271 7.51 -6.74 4.94
CA SER A 271 8.86 -6.42 5.43
C SER A 271 8.80 -5.57 6.69
N LYS A 272 9.70 -5.82 7.62
CA LYS A 272 9.76 -5.10 8.90
C LYS A 272 10.77 -3.97 8.81
N GLY A 273 10.34 -2.77 9.18
CA GLY A 273 11.16 -1.57 9.23
C GLY A 273 11.10 -0.89 10.60
N ILE A 274 11.44 0.39 10.63
CA ILE A 274 11.33 1.24 11.81
C ILE A 274 9.85 1.41 12.16
N GLN A 275 9.46 1.02 13.38
CA GLN A 275 8.10 1.18 13.87
C GLN A 275 7.97 2.55 14.55
N LYS A 276 7.04 3.37 14.08
CA LYS A 276 6.72 4.67 14.67
C LYS A 276 5.22 4.83 14.76
N GLU A 277 4.66 4.65 15.95
CA GLU A 277 3.21 4.60 16.19
C GLU A 277 2.54 3.49 15.34
N ASN A 278 1.63 3.84 14.44
CA ASN A 278 0.94 2.93 13.51
C ASN A 278 1.64 2.81 12.15
N LEU A 279 2.86 3.34 12.02
CA LEU A 279 3.62 3.37 10.79
C LEU A 279 4.78 2.36 10.83
N ASN A 280 5.00 1.70 9.70
CA ASN A 280 6.18 0.88 9.42
C ASN A 280 6.97 1.55 8.29
N ILE A 281 8.22 1.93 8.57
CA ILE A 281 9.08 2.69 7.64
C ILE A 281 10.30 1.85 7.28
N ILE A 282 10.43 1.51 6.01
CA ILE A 282 11.51 0.70 5.44
C ILE A 282 12.35 1.62 4.57
N ILE A 283 13.67 1.60 4.75
CA ILE A 283 14.59 2.50 4.04
C ILE A 283 15.67 1.70 3.35
N GLY A 284 15.78 1.88 2.05
CA GLY A 284 16.90 1.38 1.26
C GLY A 284 17.08 -0.13 1.36
N SER A 285 18.25 -0.57 1.83
CA SER A 285 18.64 -1.98 1.92
C SER A 285 17.81 -2.85 2.87
N ASP A 286 16.95 -2.25 3.71
CA ASP A 286 16.01 -3.02 4.56
C ASP A 286 14.84 -3.61 3.76
N ASN A 287 14.67 -3.19 2.49
CA ASN A 287 13.69 -3.81 1.61
C ASN A 287 14.11 -5.23 1.24
N GLU A 288 13.24 -6.21 1.46
CA GLU A 288 13.48 -7.60 1.06
C GLU A 288 13.43 -7.75 -0.47
N CYS A 289 12.70 -6.88 -1.17
CA CYS A 289 12.67 -6.83 -2.62
C CYS A 289 13.89 -6.08 -3.16
N GLU A 290 14.74 -6.76 -3.94
CA GLU A 290 15.99 -6.21 -4.49
C GLU A 290 15.76 -4.91 -5.28
N VAL A 291 14.68 -4.86 -6.06
CA VAL A 291 14.31 -3.70 -6.88
C VAL A 291 13.90 -2.49 -6.04
N ALA A 292 13.44 -2.71 -4.81
CA ALA A 292 13.01 -1.64 -3.91
C ALA A 292 14.14 -1.09 -3.02
N LYS A 293 15.37 -1.59 -3.15
CA LYS A 293 16.52 -1.14 -2.34
C LYS A 293 16.92 0.32 -2.59
N ASP A 294 16.55 0.89 -3.72
CA ASP A 294 16.73 2.32 -4.00
C ASP A 294 15.53 3.17 -3.50
N CYS A 295 14.54 2.54 -2.88
CA CYS A 295 13.30 3.17 -2.42
C CYS A 295 13.16 3.16 -0.90
N SER A 296 12.32 4.05 -0.41
CA SER A 296 11.73 3.95 0.92
C SER A 296 10.24 3.65 0.81
N ILE A 297 9.74 2.88 1.78
CA ILE A 297 8.34 2.50 1.88
C ILE A 297 7.82 2.89 3.24
N ILE A 298 6.74 3.66 3.28
CA ILE A 298 6.07 4.04 4.52
C ILE A 298 4.66 3.45 4.49
N THR A 299 4.37 2.53 5.39
CA THR A 299 3.07 1.86 5.48
C THR A 299 2.35 2.26 6.75
N ALA A 300 1.12 2.73 6.62
CA ALA A 300 0.20 2.93 7.72
C ALA A 300 -0.85 1.82 7.73
N THR A 301 -1.19 1.33 8.92
CA THR A 301 -2.26 0.34 9.11
C THR A 301 -3.40 0.98 9.90
N TYR A 302 -4.62 0.87 9.40
CA TYR A 302 -5.82 1.43 9.98
C TYR A 302 -6.85 0.32 10.25
N ASN A 303 -7.42 0.32 11.45
CA ASN A 303 -8.60 -0.48 11.75
C ASN A 303 -9.82 0.38 11.38
N ILE A 304 -10.45 0.09 10.25
CA ILE A 304 -11.53 0.93 9.71
C ILE A 304 -12.86 0.54 10.36
N ASP A 305 -13.05 -0.76 10.59
CA ASP A 305 -14.19 -1.34 11.31
C ASP A 305 -13.70 -2.58 12.06
N LYS A 306 -14.57 -3.22 12.86
CA LYS A 306 -14.25 -4.46 13.60
C LYS A 306 -13.66 -5.54 12.69
N ASP A 307 -14.08 -5.55 11.44
CA ASP A 307 -13.80 -6.60 10.46
C ASP A 307 -12.97 -6.15 9.27
N VAL A 308 -12.56 -4.88 9.19
CA VAL A 308 -11.84 -4.34 8.03
C VAL A 308 -10.55 -3.64 8.45
N VAL A 309 -9.45 -4.15 7.94
CA VAL A 309 -8.14 -3.52 8.07
C VAL A 309 -7.73 -2.92 6.73
N GLY A 310 -7.44 -1.63 6.76
CA GLY A 310 -6.86 -0.91 5.62
C GLY A 310 -5.36 -0.67 5.82
N LYS A 311 -4.60 -0.80 4.75
CA LYS A 311 -3.19 -0.38 4.70
C LYS A 311 -3.01 0.62 3.58
N ILE A 312 -2.31 1.71 3.86
CA ILE A 312 -1.86 2.66 2.84
C ILE A 312 -0.34 2.72 2.92
N SER A 313 0.31 2.47 1.79
CA SER A 313 1.76 2.48 1.67
C SER A 313 2.18 3.48 0.60
N LEU A 314 3.17 4.29 0.92
CA LEU A 314 3.79 5.21 -0.03
C LEU A 314 5.18 4.69 -0.37
N ILE A 315 5.51 4.72 -1.66
CA ILE A 315 6.81 4.34 -2.18
C ILE A 315 7.41 5.54 -2.91
N GLY A 316 8.64 5.84 -2.58
CA GLY A 316 9.41 6.91 -3.22
C GLY A 316 10.91 6.70 -3.06
N PRO A 317 11.77 7.62 -3.53
CA PRO A 317 13.21 7.54 -3.35
C PRO A 317 13.58 7.57 -1.86
N THR A 318 14.78 7.11 -1.50
CA THR A 318 15.26 7.12 -0.10
C THR A 318 15.26 8.51 0.53
N ARG A 319 15.29 9.59 -0.28
CA ARG A 319 15.16 10.98 0.20
C ARG A 319 13.69 11.47 0.27
N MET A 320 12.75 10.62 0.66
CA MET A 320 11.36 11.04 0.85
C MET A 320 11.23 12.16 1.88
N ASP A 321 10.19 13.00 1.74
CA ASP A 321 9.76 13.88 2.83
C ASP A 321 8.99 13.07 3.89
N TYR A 322 9.77 12.37 4.70
CA TYR A 322 9.25 11.50 5.77
C TYR A 322 8.35 12.26 6.75
N ALA A 323 8.69 13.54 7.05
CA ALA A 323 7.94 14.35 8.00
C ALA A 323 6.54 14.68 7.48
N LYS A 324 6.43 15.04 6.20
CA LYS A 324 5.14 15.31 5.55
C LYS A 324 4.29 14.06 5.44
N VAL A 325 4.87 12.96 4.97
CA VAL A 325 4.16 11.67 4.85
C VAL A 325 3.66 11.20 6.21
N TYR A 326 4.52 11.25 7.25
CA TYR A 326 4.15 10.93 8.62
C TYR A 326 2.92 11.73 9.07
N SER A 327 2.93 13.05 8.87
CA SER A 327 1.83 13.92 9.31
C SER A 327 0.53 13.64 8.57
N ILE A 328 0.57 13.40 7.27
CA ILE A 328 -0.61 13.05 6.47
C ILE A 328 -1.22 11.73 6.96
N LEU A 329 -0.41 10.68 7.10
CA LEU A 329 -0.88 9.36 7.49
C LEU A 329 -1.41 9.34 8.93
N ASN A 330 -0.75 10.06 9.85
CA ASN A 330 -1.25 10.19 11.22
C ASN A 330 -2.55 10.98 11.29
N TYR A 331 -2.66 12.08 10.56
CA TYR A 331 -3.90 12.86 10.53
C TYR A 331 -5.07 12.03 10.02
N MET A 332 -4.85 11.25 8.97
CA MET A 332 -5.85 10.28 8.49
C MET A 332 -6.23 9.27 9.59
N GLY A 333 -5.24 8.73 10.32
CA GLY A 333 -5.47 7.80 11.42
C GLY A 333 -6.34 8.39 12.53
N LEU A 334 -6.11 9.67 12.88
CA LEU A 334 -6.93 10.37 13.86
C LEU A 334 -8.39 10.54 13.41
N LEU A 335 -8.63 10.74 12.12
CA LEU A 335 -9.99 10.85 11.57
C LEU A 335 -10.72 9.51 11.55
N LEU A 336 -10.03 8.44 11.20
CA LEU A 336 -10.60 7.08 11.14
C LEU A 336 -10.84 6.48 12.53
N ASN A 337 -10.00 6.80 13.52
CA ASN A 337 -10.14 6.28 14.91
C ASN A 337 -11.10 7.09 15.78
N LYS A 338 -11.63 8.22 15.31
CA LYS A 338 -12.63 9.03 16.05
C LYS A 338 -14.05 8.43 16.02
N LYS A 339 -14.20 7.24 15.47
CA LYS A 339 -15.43 6.46 15.46
C LYS A 339 -15.36 5.30 16.45
#